data_9610c9dd0abb81e9d453e4c2fe8e9c51
#
_entry.id   9610c9dd0abb81e9d453e4c2fe8e9c51
#
_cell.length_a   1.000
_cell.length_b   1.000
_cell.length_c   1.000
_cell.angle_alpha   90.00
_cell.angle_beta   90.00
_cell.angle_gamma   90.00
#
_symmetry.space_group_name_H-M   'P 1'
#
loop_
_entity.id
_entity.type
_entity.pdbx_description
1 polymer ?
#
loop_
_entity_poly.entity_id
_entity_poly.type
_entity_poly.pdbx_seq_one_letter_code
_entity_poly.pdbx_strand_id
1 'polypeptide(L)'
;MRSRKKREKLVTALCTVFAVLILFLFLLPTYWMVQTSFRIGRDINTYPPVWFPRELTLSSYTKLFGSLHEEASLPFREYFRNSLIAALLGCFFSLSLGTLAGYAFSRFEFRGKRNLFLGVILMRAVPGLALGLPLLVLFKRVQLVNTLSGLILTYTMLNTPFVIWLMEGFFADIPAELAEAALVDGCSRWRALWKIDLPLVAPGISASAIFSFLLSWNEFAIALILTRTPASRTLPVGLFDFVGEFFIDWGGMCAAGTIILIPVVVLTFFIQRWMVRGLTFGAIK
;
A
#
# COMPACT_ATOMS: atom_id res chain seq x y z
N MET A 1 35.21 -10.45 33.31
CA MET A 1 34.53 -10.94 32.08
C MET A 1 33.19 -11.61 32.33
N ARG A 2 33.01 -12.46 33.33
CA ARG A 2 31.72 -13.15 33.62
C ARG A 2 30.54 -12.19 33.99
N SER A 3 30.81 -11.11 34.74
CA SER A 3 29.79 -10.12 35.12
C SER A 3 29.25 -9.33 33.95
N ARG A 4 30.09 -8.91 32.99
CA ARG A 4 29.71 -8.16 31.79
C ARG A 4 28.80 -8.98 30.88
N LYS A 5 29.12 -10.27 30.64
CA LYS A 5 28.28 -11.20 29.89
C LYS A 5 26.92 -11.46 30.52
N LYS A 6 26.85 -11.50 31.87
CA LYS A 6 25.55 -11.64 32.59
C LYS A 6 24.69 -10.38 32.40
N ARG A 7 25.28 -9.18 32.50
CA ARG A 7 24.60 -7.91 32.31
C ARG A 7 24.09 -7.75 30.87
N GLU A 8 24.91 -8.12 29.87
CA GLU A 8 24.50 -8.11 28.45
C GLU A 8 23.31 -9.06 28.20
N LYS A 9 23.35 -10.29 28.74
CA LYS A 9 22.22 -11.23 28.63
C LYS A 9 20.95 -10.70 29.30
N LEU A 10 21.07 -10.06 30.47
CA LEU A 10 19.93 -9.49 31.18
C LEU A 10 19.32 -8.31 30.35
N VAL A 11 20.15 -7.43 29.86
CA VAL A 11 19.69 -6.30 28.99
C VAL A 11 19.00 -6.84 27.73
N THR A 12 19.60 -7.83 27.05
CA THR A 12 18.98 -8.45 25.89
C THR A 12 17.63 -9.08 26.24
N ALA A 13 17.54 -9.81 27.35
CA ALA A 13 16.28 -10.42 27.78
C ALA A 13 15.22 -9.35 28.09
N LEU A 14 15.58 -8.28 28.81
CA LEU A 14 14.66 -7.17 29.08
C LEU A 14 14.19 -6.47 27.78
N CYS A 15 15.11 -6.20 26.86
CA CYS A 15 14.75 -5.62 25.56
C CYS A 15 13.83 -6.56 24.75
N THR A 16 14.08 -7.88 24.79
CA THR A 16 13.21 -8.85 24.10
C THR A 16 11.82 -8.89 24.72
N VAL A 17 11.72 -8.94 26.06
CA VAL A 17 10.42 -8.91 26.75
C VAL A 17 9.67 -7.63 26.42
N PHE A 18 10.35 -6.49 26.47
CA PHE A 18 9.75 -5.20 26.13
C PHE A 18 9.26 -5.15 24.67
N ALA A 19 10.07 -5.65 23.73
CA ALA A 19 9.69 -5.75 22.33
C ALA A 19 8.46 -6.65 22.11
N VAL A 20 8.39 -7.79 22.80
CA VAL A 20 7.24 -8.71 22.75
C VAL A 20 5.98 -8.05 23.33
N LEU A 21 6.10 -7.33 24.44
CA LEU A 21 4.96 -6.59 25.03
C LEU A 21 4.45 -5.50 24.09
N ILE A 22 5.33 -4.74 23.46
CA ILE A 22 4.97 -3.74 22.47
C ILE A 22 4.26 -4.41 21.29
N LEU A 23 4.82 -5.49 20.75
CA LEU A 23 4.22 -6.23 19.63
C LEU A 23 2.82 -6.71 19.97
N PHE A 24 2.64 -7.28 21.17
CA PHE A 24 1.34 -7.73 21.65
C PHE A 24 0.34 -6.58 21.73
N LEU A 25 0.75 -5.44 22.27
CA LEU A 25 -0.10 -4.25 22.35
C LEU A 25 -0.56 -3.74 20.96
N PHE A 26 0.37 -3.72 19.99
CA PHE A 26 0.05 -3.31 18.60
C PHE A 26 -0.83 -4.33 17.87
N LEU A 27 -0.71 -5.61 18.16
CA LEU A 27 -1.54 -6.66 17.56
C LEU A 27 -2.94 -6.77 18.17
N LEU A 28 -3.16 -6.23 19.37
CA LEU A 28 -4.41 -6.36 20.11
C LEU A 28 -5.63 -5.79 19.34
N PRO A 29 -5.59 -4.59 18.72
CA PRO A 29 -6.70 -4.10 17.90
C PRO A 29 -6.97 -4.99 16.69
N THR A 30 -5.92 -5.48 16.03
CA THR A 30 -6.04 -6.40 14.88
C THR A 30 -6.65 -7.73 15.32
N TYR A 31 -6.19 -8.28 16.44
CA TYR A 31 -6.79 -9.47 17.05
C TYR A 31 -8.28 -9.26 17.32
N TRP A 32 -8.65 -8.11 17.92
CA TRP A 32 -10.04 -7.79 18.22
C TRP A 32 -10.90 -7.72 16.95
N MET A 33 -10.41 -7.08 15.90
CA MET A 33 -11.09 -7.01 14.61
C MET A 33 -11.30 -8.41 14.01
N VAL A 34 -10.21 -9.21 13.92
CA VAL A 34 -10.25 -10.54 13.32
C VAL A 34 -11.20 -11.44 14.12
N GLN A 35 -11.09 -11.49 15.43
CA GLN A 35 -11.96 -12.35 16.24
C GLN A 35 -13.43 -11.91 16.22
N THR A 36 -13.70 -10.59 16.13
CA THR A 36 -15.08 -10.06 16.01
C THR A 36 -15.72 -10.49 14.70
N SER A 37 -14.94 -10.63 13.62
CA SER A 37 -15.45 -11.09 12.32
C SER A 37 -16.01 -12.53 12.35
N PHE A 38 -15.59 -13.34 13.33
CA PHE A 38 -16.07 -14.72 13.53
C PHE A 38 -17.11 -14.85 14.63
N ARG A 39 -17.61 -13.74 15.21
CA ARG A 39 -18.61 -13.77 16.28
C ARG A 39 -20.03 -13.77 15.74
N ILE A 40 -20.92 -14.34 16.54
CA ILE A 40 -22.37 -14.18 16.36
C ILE A 40 -22.76 -12.77 16.83
N GLY A 41 -23.69 -12.12 16.15
CA GLY A 41 -24.11 -10.73 16.42
C GLY A 41 -24.48 -10.45 17.88
N ARG A 42 -25.09 -11.42 18.59
CA ARG A 42 -25.42 -11.31 20.01
C ARG A 42 -24.18 -11.12 20.93
N ASP A 43 -23.04 -11.71 20.56
CA ASP A 43 -21.81 -11.68 21.37
C ASP A 43 -20.93 -10.45 21.10
N ILE A 44 -21.22 -9.70 20.02
CA ILE A 44 -20.46 -8.50 19.63
C ILE A 44 -20.73 -7.33 20.56
N ASN A 45 -22.00 -7.13 20.93
CA ASN A 45 -22.49 -5.98 21.72
C ASN A 45 -22.71 -6.32 23.21
N THR A 46 -22.13 -7.43 23.71
CA THR A 46 -22.29 -7.82 25.13
C THR A 46 -21.36 -7.02 26.05
N TYR A 47 -21.87 -6.74 27.24
CA TYR A 47 -21.08 -6.19 28.33
C TYR A 47 -21.14 -7.12 29.56
N PRO A 48 -20.02 -7.53 30.16
CA PRO A 48 -18.62 -7.22 29.78
C PRO A 48 -18.22 -7.88 28.45
N PRO A 49 -17.24 -7.28 27.72
CA PRO A 49 -16.84 -7.78 26.42
C PRO A 49 -16.27 -9.21 26.50
N VAL A 50 -16.66 -10.03 25.57
CA VAL A 50 -16.18 -11.42 25.46
C VAL A 50 -14.84 -11.42 24.71
N TRP A 51 -13.75 -11.82 25.36
CA TRP A 51 -12.42 -11.83 24.75
C TRP A 51 -12.18 -12.99 23.76
N PHE A 52 -12.87 -14.09 23.95
CA PHE A 52 -12.83 -15.25 23.06
C PHE A 52 -14.25 -15.58 22.59
N PRO A 53 -14.47 -15.80 21.30
CA PRO A 53 -15.80 -16.18 20.78
C PRO A 53 -16.30 -17.45 21.49
N ARG A 54 -17.54 -17.42 21.94
CA ARG A 54 -18.19 -18.62 22.53
C ARG A 54 -18.52 -19.64 21.45
N GLU A 55 -18.94 -19.13 20.31
CA GLU A 55 -19.25 -19.88 19.12
C GLU A 55 -18.62 -19.18 17.90
N LEU A 56 -17.89 -19.93 17.07
CA LEU A 56 -17.32 -19.40 15.84
C LEU A 56 -18.33 -19.53 14.70
N THR A 57 -18.53 -18.45 13.96
CA THR A 57 -19.40 -18.43 12.78
C THR A 57 -18.72 -17.77 11.60
N LEU A 58 -19.03 -18.21 10.40
CA LEU A 58 -18.66 -17.57 9.14
C LEU A 58 -19.79 -16.70 8.57
N SER A 59 -20.86 -16.47 9.32
CA SER A 59 -22.05 -15.76 8.83
C SER A 59 -21.74 -14.36 8.29
N SER A 60 -20.81 -13.63 8.92
CA SER A 60 -20.37 -12.33 8.43
C SER A 60 -19.69 -12.42 7.05
N TYR A 61 -18.88 -13.43 6.84
CA TYR A 61 -18.22 -13.66 5.54
C TYR A 61 -19.19 -14.17 4.47
N THR A 62 -20.12 -15.08 4.82
CA THR A 62 -21.14 -15.55 3.87
C THR A 62 -22.05 -14.44 3.41
N LYS A 63 -22.40 -13.48 4.27
CA LYS A 63 -23.14 -12.29 3.90
C LYS A 63 -22.37 -11.38 2.93
N LEU A 64 -21.05 -11.22 3.10
CA LEU A 64 -20.21 -10.42 2.19
C LEU A 64 -20.19 -10.98 0.76
N PHE A 65 -20.18 -12.30 0.64
CA PHE A 65 -20.08 -13.00 -0.65
C PHE A 65 -21.43 -13.56 -1.13
N GLY A 66 -22.51 -13.32 -0.38
CA GLY A 66 -23.87 -13.76 -0.72
C GLY A 66 -24.35 -13.20 -2.06
N SER A 67 -25.40 -13.83 -2.61
CA SER A 67 -25.96 -13.42 -3.90
C SER A 67 -26.59 -12.04 -3.80
N LEU A 68 -26.39 -11.20 -4.82
CA LEU A 68 -26.97 -9.85 -5.00
C LEU A 68 -28.53 -9.84 -4.99
N HIS A 69 -29.17 -10.98 -4.82
CA HIS A 69 -30.62 -11.11 -4.80
C HIS A 69 -31.24 -10.98 -3.40
N GLU A 70 -30.42 -10.93 -2.33
CA GLU A 70 -30.93 -10.54 -1.02
C GLU A 70 -30.92 -9.01 -0.95
N GLU A 71 -32.07 -8.39 -0.75
CA GLU A 71 -32.29 -6.91 -0.72
C GLU A 71 -31.40 -6.14 0.25
N ALA A 72 -30.60 -6.82 1.06
CA ALA A 72 -29.67 -6.24 2.05
C ALA A 72 -28.18 -6.58 1.82
N SER A 73 -27.80 -7.19 0.69
CA SER A 73 -26.40 -7.54 0.48
C SER A 73 -25.60 -6.36 -0.07
N LEU A 74 -24.52 -6.00 0.62
CA LEU A 74 -23.60 -4.99 0.14
C LEU A 74 -22.84 -5.48 -1.11
N PRO A 75 -22.54 -4.63 -2.09
CA PRO A 75 -21.81 -4.99 -3.31
C PRO A 75 -20.30 -5.16 -3.04
N PHE A 76 -19.98 -6.00 -2.06
CA PHE A 76 -18.60 -6.22 -1.59
C PHE A 76 -17.66 -6.76 -2.68
N ARG A 77 -18.17 -7.65 -3.56
CA ARG A 77 -17.40 -8.21 -4.68
C ARG A 77 -16.96 -7.12 -5.66
N GLU A 78 -17.84 -6.18 -5.94
CA GLU A 78 -17.56 -5.00 -6.77
C GLU A 78 -16.50 -4.13 -6.13
N TYR A 79 -16.61 -3.81 -4.85
CA TYR A 79 -15.64 -3.01 -4.10
C TYR A 79 -14.26 -3.68 -4.08
N PHE A 80 -14.22 -4.99 -3.85
CA PHE A 80 -12.97 -5.76 -3.88
C PHE A 80 -12.33 -5.70 -5.28
N ARG A 81 -13.09 -6.01 -6.32
CA ARG A 81 -12.63 -5.95 -7.71
C ARG A 81 -12.13 -4.54 -8.07
N ASN A 82 -12.87 -3.52 -7.71
CA ASN A 82 -12.53 -2.12 -8.01
C ASN A 82 -11.22 -1.73 -7.30
N SER A 83 -11.07 -2.06 -6.02
CA SER A 83 -9.83 -1.83 -5.28
C SER A 83 -8.64 -2.53 -5.93
N LEU A 84 -8.81 -3.80 -6.31
CA LEU A 84 -7.75 -4.58 -6.93
C LEU A 84 -7.34 -3.99 -8.28
N ILE A 85 -8.30 -3.66 -9.14
CA ILE A 85 -8.04 -3.05 -10.46
C ILE A 85 -7.39 -1.69 -10.31
N ALA A 86 -7.94 -0.82 -9.46
CA ALA A 86 -7.41 0.53 -9.26
C ALA A 86 -5.99 0.51 -8.67
N ALA A 87 -5.74 -0.36 -7.67
CA ALA A 87 -4.43 -0.48 -7.06
C ALA A 87 -3.38 -1.10 -8.00
N LEU A 88 -3.73 -2.16 -8.74
CA LEU A 88 -2.81 -2.82 -9.67
C LEU A 88 -2.47 -1.92 -10.86
N LEU A 89 -3.47 -1.30 -11.50
CA LEU A 89 -3.22 -0.44 -12.65
C LEU A 89 -2.57 0.88 -12.25
N GLY A 90 -2.98 1.49 -11.12
CA GLY A 90 -2.31 2.67 -10.57
C GLY A 90 -0.83 2.39 -10.22
N CYS A 91 -0.55 1.22 -9.62
CA CYS A 91 0.80 0.75 -9.36
C CYS A 91 1.58 0.53 -10.67
N PHE A 92 1.02 -0.16 -11.65
CA PHE A 92 1.67 -0.45 -12.93
C PHE A 92 2.07 0.84 -13.68
N PHE A 93 1.15 1.78 -13.81
CA PHE A 93 1.45 3.04 -14.50
C PHE A 93 2.42 3.92 -13.72
N SER A 94 2.26 4.04 -12.40
CA SER A 94 3.20 4.81 -11.58
C SER A 94 4.60 4.20 -11.57
N LEU A 95 4.71 2.87 -11.55
CA LEU A 95 5.98 2.16 -11.62
C LEU A 95 6.65 2.35 -12.98
N SER A 96 5.89 2.22 -14.08
CA SER A 96 6.41 2.40 -15.43
C SER A 96 6.94 3.82 -15.65
N LEU A 97 6.13 4.84 -15.35
CA LEU A 97 6.51 6.24 -15.50
C LEU A 97 7.62 6.64 -14.53
N GLY A 98 7.48 6.23 -13.27
CA GLY A 98 8.42 6.58 -12.20
C GLY A 98 9.79 5.95 -12.38
N THR A 99 9.86 4.69 -12.86
CA THR A 99 11.14 4.03 -13.16
C THR A 99 11.88 4.71 -14.30
N LEU A 100 11.18 5.04 -15.39
CA LEU A 100 11.79 5.76 -16.52
C LEU A 100 12.27 7.16 -16.12
N ALA A 101 11.46 7.88 -15.35
CA ALA A 101 11.84 9.20 -14.86
C ALA A 101 12.98 9.12 -13.83
N GLY A 102 12.96 8.15 -12.90
CA GLY A 102 14.05 7.91 -11.96
C GLY A 102 15.37 7.60 -12.67
N TYR A 103 15.32 6.75 -13.71
CA TYR A 103 16.47 6.52 -14.58
C TYR A 103 16.98 7.81 -15.22
N ALA A 104 16.08 8.64 -15.75
CA ALA A 104 16.45 9.91 -16.37
C ALA A 104 17.12 10.87 -15.36
N PHE A 105 16.56 10.98 -14.15
CA PHE A 105 17.13 11.80 -13.09
C PHE A 105 18.48 11.26 -12.61
N SER A 106 18.71 9.97 -12.58
CA SER A 106 19.99 9.37 -12.19
C SER A 106 21.08 9.53 -13.27
N ARG A 107 20.76 9.20 -14.52
CA ARG A 107 21.76 9.01 -15.59
C ARG A 107 22.01 10.22 -16.49
N PHE A 108 21.10 11.19 -16.52
CA PHE A 108 21.27 12.34 -17.40
C PHE A 108 21.50 13.64 -16.62
N GLU A 109 22.38 14.47 -17.17
CA GLU A 109 22.55 15.84 -16.70
C GLU A 109 21.82 16.81 -17.63
N PHE A 110 20.91 17.62 -17.08
CA PHE A 110 20.16 18.63 -17.80
C PHE A 110 19.88 19.86 -16.95
N ARG A 111 19.63 20.99 -17.61
CA ARG A 111 19.38 22.28 -16.91
C ARG A 111 18.11 22.18 -16.06
N GLY A 112 18.21 22.54 -14.78
CA GLY A 112 17.09 22.52 -13.85
C GLY A 112 16.80 21.16 -13.20
N LYS A 113 17.59 20.09 -13.45
CA LYS A 113 17.45 18.75 -12.88
C LYS A 113 17.13 18.77 -11.39
N ARG A 114 17.98 19.48 -10.61
CA ARG A 114 17.84 19.58 -9.14
C ARG A 114 16.50 20.19 -8.73
N ASN A 115 16.11 21.30 -9.36
CA ASN A 115 14.87 21.99 -9.01
C ASN A 115 13.63 21.19 -9.42
N LEU A 116 13.69 20.53 -10.59
CA LEU A 116 12.61 19.65 -11.03
C LEU A 116 12.48 18.44 -10.11
N PHE A 117 13.57 17.80 -9.73
CA PHE A 117 13.56 16.66 -8.80
C PHE A 117 13.01 17.05 -7.43
N LEU A 118 13.47 18.19 -6.88
CA LEU A 118 12.93 18.74 -5.63
C LEU A 118 11.43 19.06 -5.76
N GLY A 119 10.99 19.64 -6.88
CA GLY A 119 9.57 19.88 -7.15
C GLY A 119 8.74 18.60 -7.13
N VAL A 120 9.25 17.54 -7.76
CA VAL A 120 8.60 16.22 -7.76
C VAL A 120 8.46 15.65 -6.33
N ILE A 121 9.51 15.76 -5.52
CA ILE A 121 9.47 15.30 -4.11
C ILE A 121 8.49 16.15 -3.29
N LEU A 122 8.49 17.47 -3.47
CA LEU A 122 7.61 18.38 -2.75
C LEU A 122 6.12 18.13 -3.06
N MET A 123 5.77 17.58 -4.22
CA MET A 123 4.39 17.16 -4.51
C MET A 123 3.87 16.16 -3.47
N ARG A 124 4.71 15.36 -2.86
CA ARG A 124 4.31 14.42 -1.80
C ARG A 124 3.98 15.10 -0.46
N ALA A 125 4.46 16.31 -0.25
CA ALA A 125 4.14 17.08 0.95
C ALA A 125 2.69 17.62 0.93
N VAL A 126 2.05 17.64 -0.24
CA VAL A 126 0.65 18.06 -0.37
C VAL A 126 -0.26 16.96 0.18
N PRO A 127 -1.09 17.24 1.20
CA PRO A 127 -2.04 16.27 1.72
C PRO A 127 -3.01 15.82 0.62
N GLY A 128 -3.16 14.49 0.43
CA GLY A 128 -4.06 13.95 -0.61
C GLY A 128 -5.48 14.49 -0.50
N LEU A 129 -6.00 14.66 0.71
CA LEU A 129 -7.33 15.22 0.94
C LEU A 129 -7.47 16.66 0.40
N ALA A 130 -6.41 17.47 0.47
CA ALA A 130 -6.42 18.84 -0.05
C ALA A 130 -6.53 18.86 -1.60
N LEU A 131 -6.05 17.79 -2.27
CA LEU A 131 -6.19 17.62 -3.71
C LEU A 131 -7.59 17.12 -4.13
N GLY A 132 -8.36 16.56 -3.20
CA GLY A 132 -9.64 15.93 -3.50
C GLY A 132 -10.64 16.85 -4.19
N LEU A 133 -10.88 18.05 -3.65
CA LEU A 133 -11.83 19.00 -4.23
C LEU A 133 -11.37 19.57 -5.60
N PRO A 134 -10.10 20.03 -5.77
CA PRO A 134 -9.59 20.41 -7.09
C PRO A 134 -9.70 19.30 -8.13
N LEU A 135 -9.37 18.06 -7.75
CA LEU A 135 -9.50 16.90 -8.63
C LEU A 135 -10.96 16.61 -8.99
N LEU A 136 -11.88 16.71 -8.02
CA LEU A 136 -13.31 16.53 -8.28
C LEU A 136 -13.81 17.53 -9.35
N VAL A 137 -13.43 18.81 -9.23
CA VAL A 137 -13.83 19.85 -10.20
C VAL A 137 -13.25 19.57 -11.58
N LEU A 138 -11.96 19.22 -11.65
CA LEU A 138 -11.29 18.89 -12.91
C LEU A 138 -11.92 17.65 -13.55
N PHE A 139 -12.09 16.57 -12.80
CA PHE A 139 -12.62 15.30 -13.31
C PHE A 139 -14.09 15.37 -13.69
N LYS A 140 -14.85 16.28 -13.07
CA LYS A 140 -16.22 16.55 -13.51
C LYS A 140 -16.26 17.10 -14.93
N ARG A 141 -15.31 17.97 -15.30
CA ARG A 141 -15.24 18.54 -16.67
C ARG A 141 -14.89 17.50 -17.73
N VAL A 142 -14.08 16.49 -17.37
CA VAL A 142 -13.63 15.43 -18.29
C VAL A 142 -14.36 14.11 -18.07
N GLN A 143 -15.46 14.11 -17.30
CA GLN A 143 -16.33 12.95 -17.03
C GLN A 143 -15.61 11.74 -16.40
N LEU A 144 -14.59 11.98 -15.59
CA LEU A 144 -13.83 10.95 -14.87
C LEU A 144 -14.31 10.74 -13.42
N VAL A 145 -15.24 11.54 -12.93
CA VAL A 145 -15.86 11.35 -11.60
C VAL A 145 -16.70 10.07 -11.62
N ASN A 146 -16.64 9.30 -10.53
CA ASN A 146 -17.35 8.04 -10.37
C ASN A 146 -16.96 6.98 -11.42
N THR A 147 -15.68 6.95 -11.81
CA THR A 147 -15.12 5.97 -12.74
C THR A 147 -13.83 5.33 -12.19
N LEU A 148 -13.57 4.07 -12.54
CA LEU A 148 -12.31 3.41 -12.20
C LEU A 148 -11.11 4.07 -12.91
N SER A 149 -11.28 4.56 -14.12
CA SER A 149 -10.24 5.28 -14.87
C SER A 149 -9.82 6.57 -14.15
N GLY A 150 -10.74 7.30 -13.55
CA GLY A 150 -10.45 8.45 -12.69
C GLY A 150 -9.60 8.07 -11.48
N LEU A 151 -9.95 6.97 -10.79
CA LEU A 151 -9.15 6.48 -9.66
C LEU A 151 -7.75 6.00 -10.10
N ILE A 152 -7.66 5.24 -11.19
CA ILE A 152 -6.38 4.75 -11.72
C ILE A 152 -5.46 5.93 -12.05
N LEU A 153 -5.97 6.94 -12.74
CA LEU A 153 -5.22 8.15 -13.07
C LEU A 153 -4.75 8.89 -11.80
N THR A 154 -5.64 9.01 -10.82
CA THR A 154 -5.31 9.65 -9.54
C THR A 154 -4.23 8.89 -8.79
N TYR A 155 -4.34 7.57 -8.66
CA TYR A 155 -3.35 6.75 -7.97
C TYR A 155 -2.01 6.75 -8.71
N THR A 156 -2.03 6.76 -10.04
CA THR A 156 -0.82 6.94 -10.85
C THR A 156 -0.15 8.26 -10.52
N MET A 157 -0.91 9.36 -10.54
CA MET A 157 -0.39 10.71 -10.26
C MET A 157 0.20 10.84 -8.86
N LEU A 158 -0.47 10.30 -7.85
CA LEU A 158 -0.03 10.38 -6.46
C LEU A 158 1.19 9.52 -6.15
N ASN A 159 1.32 8.36 -6.78
CA ASN A 159 2.40 7.42 -6.50
C ASN A 159 3.65 7.68 -7.35
N THR A 160 3.51 8.24 -8.55
CA THR A 160 4.65 8.48 -9.46
C THR A 160 5.80 9.27 -8.80
N PRO A 161 5.58 10.36 -8.04
CA PRO A 161 6.66 11.08 -7.37
C PRO A 161 7.46 10.20 -6.38
N PHE A 162 6.78 9.31 -5.68
CA PHE A 162 7.43 8.38 -4.76
C PHE A 162 8.30 7.36 -5.52
N VAL A 163 7.78 6.81 -6.60
CA VAL A 163 8.51 5.84 -7.42
C VAL A 163 9.72 6.51 -8.06
N ILE A 164 9.58 7.75 -8.57
CA ILE A 164 10.72 8.52 -9.11
C ILE A 164 11.83 8.66 -8.07
N TRP A 165 11.47 9.11 -6.86
CA TRP A 165 12.44 9.32 -5.80
C TRP A 165 13.16 8.03 -5.41
N LEU A 166 12.40 6.95 -5.24
CA LEU A 166 12.97 5.67 -4.84
C LEU A 166 13.84 5.06 -5.93
N MET A 167 13.38 5.08 -7.17
CA MET A 167 14.11 4.52 -8.31
C MET A 167 15.36 5.34 -8.68
N GLU A 168 15.31 6.67 -8.53
CA GLU A 168 16.50 7.50 -8.72
C GLU A 168 17.62 7.06 -7.79
N GLY A 169 17.33 6.82 -6.49
CA GLY A 169 18.31 6.31 -5.53
C GLY A 169 18.86 4.95 -5.93
N PHE A 170 18.01 3.99 -6.33
CA PHE A 170 18.47 2.68 -6.77
C PHE A 170 19.35 2.74 -8.03
N PHE A 171 19.04 3.60 -9.00
CA PHE A 171 19.87 3.79 -10.17
C PHE A 171 21.19 4.50 -9.84
N ALA A 172 21.19 5.43 -8.89
CA ALA A 172 22.39 6.14 -8.46
C ALA A 172 23.41 5.22 -7.75
N ASP A 173 22.92 4.17 -7.08
CA ASP A 173 23.77 3.17 -6.40
C ASP A 173 24.49 2.23 -7.39
N ILE A 174 24.08 2.17 -8.67
CA ILE A 174 24.73 1.36 -9.69
C ILE A 174 25.86 2.17 -10.36
N PRO A 175 27.11 1.65 -10.41
CA PRO A 175 28.20 2.28 -11.13
C PRO A 175 27.84 2.57 -12.59
N ALA A 176 28.06 3.80 -13.04
CA ALA A 176 27.71 4.23 -14.40
C ALA A 176 28.54 3.49 -15.47
N GLU A 177 29.73 3.05 -15.09
CA GLU A 177 30.71 2.34 -15.93
C GLU A 177 30.13 1.05 -16.53
N LEU A 178 29.19 0.41 -15.84
CA LEU A 178 28.52 -0.81 -16.35
C LEU A 178 27.66 -0.53 -17.59
N ALA A 179 26.93 0.56 -17.58
CA ALA A 179 26.14 0.98 -18.74
C ALA A 179 27.05 1.57 -19.83
N GLU A 180 28.08 2.31 -19.45
CA GLU A 180 29.07 2.88 -20.39
C GLU A 180 29.84 1.80 -21.14
N ALA A 181 30.27 0.74 -20.47
CA ALA A 181 30.93 -0.42 -21.13
C ALA A 181 30.01 -1.02 -22.20
N ALA A 182 28.73 -1.19 -21.92
CA ALA A 182 27.78 -1.68 -22.92
C ALA A 182 27.59 -0.74 -24.11
N LEU A 183 27.69 0.58 -23.91
CA LEU A 183 27.65 1.54 -25.02
C LEU A 183 28.90 1.42 -25.91
N VAL A 184 30.06 1.19 -25.31
CA VAL A 184 31.30 0.92 -26.06
C VAL A 184 31.19 -0.37 -26.87
N ASP A 185 30.51 -1.41 -26.32
CA ASP A 185 30.21 -2.66 -27.02
C ASP A 185 29.10 -2.53 -28.09
N GLY A 186 28.66 -1.30 -28.41
CA GLY A 186 27.68 -1.00 -29.47
C GLY A 186 26.23 -1.15 -29.05
N CYS A 187 25.90 -1.30 -27.74
CA CYS A 187 24.54 -1.25 -27.27
C CYS A 187 23.98 0.17 -27.37
N SER A 188 22.71 0.32 -27.76
CA SER A 188 22.00 1.57 -27.57
C SER A 188 21.67 1.79 -26.08
N ARG A 189 21.50 3.07 -25.67
CA ARG A 189 21.10 3.41 -24.28
C ARG A 189 19.82 2.69 -23.84
N TRP A 190 18.85 2.55 -24.73
CA TRP A 190 17.61 1.82 -24.46
C TRP A 190 17.87 0.33 -24.22
N ARG A 191 18.77 -0.28 -24.97
CA ARG A 191 19.15 -1.68 -24.78
C ARG A 191 19.93 -1.87 -23.48
N ALA A 192 20.82 -0.94 -23.12
CA ALA A 192 21.54 -0.95 -21.85
C ALA A 192 20.57 -0.84 -20.66
N LEU A 193 19.57 0.07 -20.72
CA LEU A 193 18.54 0.18 -19.70
C LEU A 193 17.83 -1.16 -19.47
N TRP A 194 17.33 -1.82 -20.53
CA TRP A 194 16.55 -3.05 -20.39
C TRP A 194 17.39 -4.28 -20.02
N LYS A 195 18.63 -4.37 -20.50
CA LYS A 195 19.47 -5.57 -20.32
C LYS A 195 20.42 -5.47 -19.13
N ILE A 196 20.75 -4.28 -18.65
CA ILE A 196 21.73 -4.06 -17.60
C ILE A 196 21.11 -3.33 -16.42
N ASP A 197 20.65 -2.09 -16.59
CA ASP A 197 20.20 -1.27 -15.48
C ASP A 197 18.95 -1.84 -14.79
N LEU A 198 17.87 -2.19 -15.53
CA LEU A 198 16.64 -2.71 -14.96
C LEU A 198 16.79 -4.03 -14.20
N PRO A 199 17.54 -5.04 -14.70
CA PRO A 199 17.82 -6.24 -13.92
C PRO A 199 18.58 -5.96 -12.62
N LEU A 200 19.52 -5.02 -12.63
CA LEU A 200 20.30 -4.65 -11.44
C LEU A 200 19.45 -3.92 -10.40
N VAL A 201 18.51 -3.08 -10.82
CA VAL A 201 17.57 -2.39 -9.91
C VAL A 201 16.29 -3.19 -9.63
N ALA A 202 16.19 -4.45 -10.04
CA ALA A 202 15.01 -5.28 -9.81
C ALA A 202 14.54 -5.31 -8.33
N PRO A 203 15.42 -5.31 -7.32
CA PRO A 203 15.01 -5.15 -5.93
C PRO A 203 14.29 -3.83 -5.67
N GLY A 204 14.78 -2.72 -6.24
CA GLY A 204 14.15 -1.40 -6.15
C GLY A 204 12.79 -1.34 -6.83
N ILE A 205 12.68 -1.95 -8.02
CA ILE A 205 11.41 -2.09 -8.74
C ILE A 205 10.39 -2.85 -7.88
N SER A 206 10.80 -3.97 -7.29
CA SER A 206 9.95 -4.79 -6.43
C SER A 206 9.49 -4.02 -5.19
N ALA A 207 10.38 -3.30 -4.52
CA ALA A 207 10.04 -2.46 -3.38
C ALA A 207 9.07 -1.34 -3.78
N SER A 208 9.37 -0.61 -4.87
CA SER A 208 8.52 0.45 -5.40
C SER A 208 7.12 -0.06 -5.76
N ALA A 209 7.03 -1.24 -6.38
CA ALA A 209 5.75 -1.87 -6.74
C ALA A 209 4.91 -2.17 -5.51
N ILE A 210 5.50 -2.80 -4.48
CA ILE A 210 4.77 -3.17 -3.28
C ILE A 210 4.29 -1.91 -2.53
N PHE A 211 5.15 -0.90 -2.36
CA PHE A 211 4.74 0.35 -1.71
C PHE A 211 3.66 1.10 -2.50
N SER A 212 3.81 1.22 -3.82
CA SER A 212 2.81 1.87 -4.68
C SER A 212 1.47 1.15 -4.64
N PHE A 213 1.49 -0.19 -4.64
CA PHE A 213 0.27 -0.99 -4.48
C PHE A 213 -0.38 -0.73 -3.11
N LEU A 214 0.38 -0.80 -2.02
CA LEU A 214 -0.13 -0.60 -0.66
C LEU A 214 -0.71 0.82 -0.47
N LEU A 215 -0.08 1.84 -1.02
CA LEU A 215 -0.57 3.21 -0.99
C LEU A 215 -1.91 3.34 -1.72
N SER A 216 -2.04 2.71 -2.90
CA SER A 216 -3.29 2.69 -3.67
C SER A 216 -4.37 1.83 -3.01
N TRP A 217 -4.00 0.67 -2.45
CA TRP A 217 -4.91 -0.27 -1.82
C TRP A 217 -5.58 0.32 -0.57
N ASN A 218 -4.84 1.08 0.23
CA ASN A 218 -5.32 1.71 1.45
C ASN A 218 -5.85 3.14 1.22
N GLU A 219 -5.87 3.63 -0.03
CA GLU A 219 -6.34 4.97 -0.30
C GLU A 219 -7.84 5.06 -0.07
N PHE A 220 -8.23 5.98 0.77
CA PHE A 220 -9.61 6.20 1.21
C PHE A 220 -10.11 7.58 0.87
N ALA A 221 -9.32 8.62 1.20
CA ALA A 221 -9.79 10.00 1.25
C ALA A 221 -10.22 10.54 -0.12
N ILE A 222 -9.41 10.29 -1.15
CA ILE A 222 -9.73 10.73 -2.51
C ILE A 222 -10.77 9.82 -3.15
N ALA A 223 -10.70 8.51 -2.89
CA ALA A 223 -11.71 7.58 -3.37
C ALA A 223 -13.10 7.94 -2.84
N LEU A 224 -13.21 8.36 -1.58
CA LEU A 224 -14.47 8.83 -0.99
C LEU A 224 -15.04 10.07 -1.72
N ILE A 225 -14.16 10.97 -2.16
CA ILE A 225 -14.55 12.20 -2.87
C ILE A 225 -14.93 11.91 -4.32
N LEU A 226 -14.18 11.02 -4.99
CA LEU A 226 -14.32 10.78 -6.43
C LEU A 226 -15.31 9.69 -6.80
N THR A 227 -15.70 8.80 -5.87
CA THR A 227 -16.60 7.67 -6.14
C THR A 227 -17.93 7.81 -5.42
N ARG A 228 -19.02 7.35 -6.04
CA ARG A 228 -20.37 7.48 -5.50
C ARG A 228 -21.18 6.19 -5.58
N THR A 229 -20.93 5.37 -6.59
CA THR A 229 -21.70 4.16 -6.86
C THR A 229 -20.86 2.90 -6.71
N PRO A 230 -21.47 1.73 -6.50
CA PRO A 230 -20.75 0.45 -6.44
C PRO A 230 -19.83 0.18 -7.63
N ALA A 231 -20.14 0.73 -8.80
CA ALA A 231 -19.35 0.54 -10.01
C ALA A 231 -17.90 1.07 -9.90
N SER A 232 -17.64 2.02 -9.01
CA SER A 232 -16.33 2.65 -8.85
C SER A 232 -15.81 2.69 -7.41
N ARG A 233 -16.66 2.47 -6.39
CA ARG A 233 -16.25 2.47 -4.99
C ARG A 233 -15.21 1.40 -4.71
N THR A 234 -14.26 1.75 -3.86
CA THR A 234 -13.20 0.86 -3.37
C THR A 234 -13.58 0.25 -2.01
N LEU A 235 -12.89 -0.80 -1.60
CA LEU A 235 -13.11 -1.47 -0.31
C LEU A 235 -13.02 -0.53 0.89
N PRO A 236 -11.97 0.32 1.03
CA PRO A 236 -11.91 1.24 2.16
C PRO A 236 -13.13 2.18 2.24
N VAL A 237 -13.65 2.63 1.11
CA VAL A 237 -14.86 3.46 1.06
C VAL A 237 -16.11 2.63 1.37
N GLY A 238 -16.18 1.42 0.87
CA GLY A 238 -17.30 0.51 1.10
C GLY A 238 -17.49 0.08 2.57
N LEU A 239 -16.44 0.23 3.42
CA LEU A 239 -16.61 -0.01 4.87
C LEU A 239 -17.64 0.90 5.52
N PHE A 240 -17.88 2.09 4.96
CA PHE A 240 -18.93 2.99 5.48
C PHE A 240 -20.34 2.49 5.23
N ASP A 241 -20.54 1.60 4.26
CA ASP A 241 -21.86 1.05 3.96
C ASP A 241 -22.37 0.07 5.05
N PHE A 242 -21.46 -0.37 5.98
CA PHE A 242 -21.84 -1.13 7.17
C PHE A 242 -22.39 -0.26 8.30
N VAL A 243 -22.31 1.07 8.17
CA VAL A 243 -22.88 2.03 9.12
C VAL A 243 -24.24 2.44 8.63
N GLY A 244 -25.28 1.74 9.08
CA GLY A 244 -26.67 2.10 8.79
C GLY A 244 -27.17 3.25 9.67
N GLU A 245 -28.35 3.77 9.36
CA GLU A 245 -28.99 4.87 10.11
C GLU A 245 -29.28 4.50 11.58
N PHE A 246 -29.63 3.24 11.84
CA PHE A 246 -30.09 2.79 13.16
C PHE A 246 -29.15 1.77 13.82
N PHE A 247 -28.28 1.15 13.08
CA PHE A 247 -27.35 0.14 13.62
C PHE A 247 -26.07 0.05 12.78
N ILE A 248 -25.01 -0.45 13.41
CA ILE A 248 -23.74 -0.74 12.75
C ILE A 248 -23.58 -2.26 12.69
N ASP A 249 -23.38 -2.80 11.49
CA ASP A 249 -22.97 -4.21 11.33
C ASP A 249 -21.47 -4.37 11.62
N TRP A 250 -21.12 -4.44 12.89
CA TRP A 250 -19.75 -4.65 13.35
C TRP A 250 -19.16 -5.96 12.84
N GLY A 251 -19.95 -7.02 12.74
CA GLY A 251 -19.51 -8.32 12.25
C GLY A 251 -19.08 -8.24 10.78
N GLY A 252 -19.95 -7.68 9.94
CA GLY A 252 -19.66 -7.47 8.52
C GLY A 252 -18.50 -6.50 8.30
N MET A 253 -18.47 -5.39 9.02
CA MET A 253 -17.35 -4.42 8.95
C MET A 253 -16.00 -5.05 9.33
N CYS A 254 -15.96 -5.83 10.42
CA CYS A 254 -14.75 -6.53 10.85
C CYS A 254 -14.33 -7.64 9.87
N ALA A 255 -15.28 -8.34 9.26
CA ALA A 255 -15.01 -9.34 8.23
C ALA A 255 -14.41 -8.69 6.97
N ALA A 256 -15.00 -7.59 6.50
CA ALA A 256 -14.48 -6.81 5.38
C ALA A 256 -13.09 -6.25 5.68
N GLY A 257 -12.87 -5.66 6.88
CA GLY A 257 -11.57 -5.18 7.33
C GLY A 257 -10.52 -6.29 7.39
N THR A 258 -10.89 -7.48 7.83
CA THR A 258 -10.00 -8.65 7.84
C THR A 258 -9.57 -9.04 6.41
N ILE A 259 -10.49 -9.00 5.44
CA ILE A 259 -10.16 -9.28 4.03
C ILE A 259 -9.23 -8.18 3.48
N ILE A 260 -9.47 -6.92 3.80
CA ILE A 260 -8.60 -5.80 3.40
C ILE A 260 -7.18 -5.98 3.93
N LEU A 261 -7.03 -6.54 5.13
CA LEU A 261 -5.73 -6.76 5.76
C LEU A 261 -4.90 -7.86 5.05
N ILE A 262 -5.54 -8.85 4.41
CA ILE A 262 -4.83 -9.99 3.81
C ILE A 262 -3.75 -9.57 2.81
N PRO A 263 -4.03 -8.78 1.76
CA PRO A 263 -3.01 -8.34 0.81
C PRO A 263 -1.87 -7.57 1.49
N VAL A 264 -2.20 -6.73 2.49
CA VAL A 264 -1.21 -5.95 3.24
C VAL A 264 -0.23 -6.86 3.98
N VAL A 265 -0.74 -7.85 4.71
CA VAL A 265 0.07 -8.83 5.45
C VAL A 265 0.92 -9.66 4.49
N VAL A 266 0.31 -10.22 3.43
CA VAL A 266 1.02 -11.01 2.42
C VAL A 266 2.17 -10.23 1.82
N LEU A 267 1.91 -8.99 1.35
CA LEU A 267 2.95 -8.16 0.73
C LEU A 267 4.02 -7.74 1.72
N THR A 268 3.68 -7.49 2.99
CA THR A 268 4.65 -7.17 4.05
C THR A 268 5.64 -8.30 4.24
N PHE A 269 5.21 -9.57 4.19
CA PHE A 269 6.12 -10.73 4.23
C PHE A 269 7.08 -10.79 3.03
N PHE A 270 6.68 -10.27 1.88
CA PHE A 270 7.58 -10.17 0.73
C PHE A 270 8.58 -9.02 0.88
N ILE A 271 8.16 -7.86 1.40
CA ILE A 271 9.02 -6.68 1.59
C ILE A 271 10.16 -6.96 2.57
N GLN A 272 9.89 -7.61 3.72
CA GLN A 272 10.91 -7.80 4.77
C GLN A 272 12.17 -8.50 4.24
N ARG A 273 12.04 -9.39 3.25
CA ARG A 273 13.20 -10.05 2.62
C ARG A 273 14.13 -9.07 1.88
N TRP A 274 13.58 -8.01 1.31
CA TRP A 274 14.32 -7.00 0.56
C TRP A 274 14.83 -5.87 1.47
N MET A 275 14.07 -5.47 2.49
CA MET A 275 14.47 -4.45 3.46
C MET A 275 15.70 -4.91 4.27
N VAL A 276 15.71 -6.16 4.74
CA VAL A 276 16.85 -6.69 5.51
C VAL A 276 18.13 -6.67 4.68
N ARG A 277 18.06 -6.96 3.38
CA ARG A 277 19.23 -6.89 2.48
C ARG A 277 19.67 -5.45 2.23
N GLY A 278 18.76 -4.51 2.02
CA GLY A 278 19.07 -3.10 1.79
C GLY A 278 19.71 -2.40 3.00
N LEU A 279 19.23 -2.70 4.22
CA LEU A 279 19.80 -2.13 5.46
C LEU A 279 21.20 -2.67 5.78
N THR A 280 21.52 -3.89 5.35
CA THR A 280 22.87 -4.47 5.57
C THR A 280 23.92 -3.93 4.60
N PHE A 281 23.55 -3.52 3.38
CA PHE A 281 24.48 -2.88 2.45
C PHE A 281 24.89 -1.45 2.87
N GLY A 282 24.01 -0.73 3.60
CA GLY A 282 24.32 0.62 4.13
C GLY A 282 25.13 0.64 5.42
N ALA A 283 25.30 -0.48 6.11
CA ALA A 283 26.00 -0.58 7.39
C ALA A 283 27.49 -0.94 7.29
N ILE A 284 27.99 -1.19 6.07
CA ILE A 284 29.40 -1.46 5.79
C ILE A 284 29.96 -0.26 5.01
N LYS A 285 30.22 0.83 5.71
CA LYS A 285 31.11 1.91 5.32
C LYS A 285 32.11 2.14 6.43
#